data_cd76612c49d5bbf7ef996c062d229e26
#
_entry.id   cd76612c49d5bbf7ef996c062d229e26
#
_cell.length_a   1.000
_cell.length_b   1.000
_cell.length_c   1.000
_cell.angle_alpha   90.00
_cell.angle_beta   90.00
_cell.angle_gamma   90.00
#
_symmetry.space_group_name_H-M   'P 1'
#
loop_
_entity.id
_entity.type
_entity.pdbx_description
1 polymer ?
#
loop_
_entity_poly.entity_id
_entity_poly.type
_entity_poly.pdbx_seq_one_letter_code
_entity_poly.pdbx_strand_id
1 'polypeptide(L)'
;GENLGMDVIAHEYESDPAAVGYDTVEHAEKNDKIAVVDTAGRSHADRNLMDELQKMVEVNDPDVTFLVVDALAGNDVLEQADAYEGMFDAIVVTKMDVDEKGGAMISLSHSSGKPVAFIGTGQQYGDIKNFDKQDFVDSLFD
;
A
#
# COMPACT_ATOMS: atom_id res chain seq x y z
N GLY A 1 4.53 -14.61 -4.00
CA GLY A 1 3.85 -15.59 -3.10
C GLY A 1 4.60 -16.90 -3.04
N GLU A 2 4.93 -17.53 -4.16
CA GLU A 2 5.52 -18.89 -4.19
C GLU A 2 6.80 -19.03 -3.35
N ASN A 3 7.71 -18.05 -3.42
CA ASN A 3 8.96 -18.08 -2.64
C ASN A 3 8.75 -17.99 -1.11
N LEU A 4 7.57 -17.53 -0.69
CA LEU A 4 7.16 -17.44 0.71
C LEU A 4 6.24 -18.59 1.13
N GLY A 5 5.95 -19.54 0.22
CA GLY A 5 5.02 -20.63 0.46
C GLY A 5 3.56 -20.16 0.64
N MET A 6 3.22 -19.02 0.06
CA MET A 6 1.86 -18.45 0.08
C MET A 6 1.08 -18.96 -1.14
N ASP A 7 -0.20 -19.25 -0.96
CA ASP A 7 -1.10 -19.51 -2.09
C ASP A 7 -1.23 -18.24 -2.94
N VAL A 8 -1.17 -18.38 -4.25
CA VAL A 8 -1.33 -17.28 -5.19
C VAL A 8 -2.58 -17.53 -6.01
N ILE A 9 -3.53 -16.61 -5.95
CA ILE A 9 -4.74 -16.62 -6.74
C ILE A 9 -4.59 -15.58 -7.84
N ALA A 10 -4.63 -16.03 -9.08
CA ALA A 10 -4.54 -15.17 -10.24
C ALA A 10 -5.49 -15.71 -11.32
N HIS A 11 -6.13 -14.81 -12.03
CA HIS A 11 -6.99 -15.14 -13.16
C HIS A 11 -6.29 -14.83 -14.49
N GLU A 12 -6.94 -15.22 -15.60
CA GLU A 12 -6.45 -14.89 -16.93
C GLU A 12 -6.42 -13.38 -17.17
N TYR A 13 -5.58 -12.95 -18.09
CA TYR A 13 -5.45 -11.56 -18.50
C TYR A 13 -6.84 -11.01 -18.94
N GLU A 14 -7.21 -9.81 -18.46
CA GLU A 14 -8.51 -9.15 -18.65
C GLU A 14 -9.65 -9.61 -17.72
N SER A 15 -9.38 -10.41 -16.70
CA SER A 15 -10.40 -10.68 -15.66
C SER A 15 -10.71 -9.44 -14.83
N ASP A 16 -11.94 -9.34 -14.32
CA ASP A 16 -12.35 -8.26 -13.43
C ASP A 16 -11.55 -8.34 -12.10
N PRO A 17 -10.73 -7.33 -11.75
CA PRO A 17 -9.92 -7.36 -10.54
C PRO A 17 -10.75 -7.52 -9.26
N ALA A 18 -11.96 -6.97 -9.22
CA ALA A 18 -12.84 -7.11 -8.07
C ALA A 18 -13.26 -8.58 -7.85
N ALA A 19 -13.46 -9.34 -8.95
CA ALA A 19 -13.76 -10.76 -8.87
C ALA A 19 -12.56 -11.58 -8.38
N VAL A 20 -11.34 -11.24 -8.82
CA VAL A 20 -10.11 -11.89 -8.33
C VAL A 20 -9.93 -11.64 -6.84
N GLY A 21 -10.18 -10.42 -6.38
CA GLY A 21 -10.17 -10.06 -4.97
C GLY A 21 -11.18 -10.89 -4.18
N TYR A 22 -12.41 -10.99 -4.67
CA TYR A 22 -13.48 -11.77 -4.03
C TYR A 22 -13.09 -13.25 -3.88
N ASP A 23 -12.59 -13.88 -4.94
CA ASP A 23 -12.14 -15.27 -4.90
C ASP A 23 -10.97 -15.47 -3.92
N THR A 24 -10.09 -14.47 -3.80
CA THR A 24 -8.98 -14.46 -2.85
C THR A 24 -9.48 -14.41 -1.40
N VAL A 25 -10.45 -13.56 -1.11
CA VAL A 25 -11.07 -13.44 0.22
C VAL A 25 -11.80 -14.74 0.56
N GLU A 26 -12.64 -15.27 -0.35
CA GLU A 26 -13.35 -16.52 -0.15
C GLU A 26 -12.40 -17.71 0.12
N HIS A 27 -11.27 -17.76 -0.61
CA HIS A 27 -10.25 -18.78 -0.38
C HIS A 27 -9.59 -18.64 1.00
N ALA A 28 -9.27 -17.43 1.41
CA ALA A 28 -8.65 -17.14 2.69
C ALA A 28 -9.57 -17.52 3.85
N GLU A 29 -10.85 -17.14 3.79
CA GLU A 29 -11.85 -17.48 4.80
C GLU A 29 -12.03 -19.00 4.96
N LYS A 30 -12.15 -19.73 3.84
CA LYS A 30 -12.29 -21.20 3.85
C LYS A 30 -11.10 -21.93 4.46
N ASN A 31 -9.92 -21.31 4.46
CA ASN A 31 -8.67 -21.92 4.90
C ASN A 31 -8.09 -21.28 6.18
N ASP A 32 -8.83 -20.39 6.84
CA ASP A 32 -8.41 -19.64 8.03
C ASP A 32 -7.07 -18.90 7.80
N LYS A 33 -7.01 -18.16 6.68
CA LYS A 33 -5.83 -17.40 6.22
C LYS A 33 -6.16 -15.92 6.09
N ILE A 34 -5.11 -15.09 6.01
CA ILE A 34 -5.21 -13.68 5.66
C ILE A 34 -5.14 -13.54 4.13
N ALA A 35 -6.07 -12.77 3.57
CA ALA A 35 -6.01 -12.34 2.17
C ALA A 35 -5.16 -11.08 2.04
N VAL A 36 -4.22 -11.07 1.09
CA VAL A 36 -3.47 -9.87 0.68
C VAL A 36 -3.70 -9.66 -0.80
N VAL A 37 -4.33 -8.55 -1.16
CA VAL A 37 -4.65 -8.19 -2.55
C VAL A 37 -3.68 -7.13 -3.02
N ASP A 38 -2.84 -7.48 -4.01
CA ASP A 38 -1.92 -6.58 -4.68
C ASP A 38 -2.59 -6.00 -5.94
N THR A 39 -2.63 -4.69 -6.05
CA THR A 39 -3.31 -3.99 -7.14
C THR A 39 -2.34 -3.55 -8.22
N ALA A 40 -2.84 -3.36 -9.46
CA ALA A 40 -2.02 -2.86 -10.55
C ALA A 40 -1.48 -1.46 -10.25
N GLY A 41 -0.14 -1.31 -10.24
CA GLY A 41 0.54 -0.03 -10.09
C GLY A 41 0.46 0.80 -11.38
N ARG A 42 -0.56 1.64 -11.51
CA ARG A 42 -0.74 2.57 -12.63
C ARG A 42 -0.81 4.01 -12.15
N SER A 43 -0.79 4.95 -13.09
CA SER A 43 -0.88 6.37 -12.76
C SER A 43 -2.23 6.72 -12.10
N HIS A 44 -2.20 7.41 -10.99
CA HIS A 44 -3.37 7.99 -10.32
C HIS A 44 -4.17 8.99 -11.19
N ALA A 45 -3.60 9.41 -12.32
CA ALA A 45 -4.31 10.25 -13.31
C ALA A 45 -5.29 9.45 -14.20
N ASP A 46 -5.27 8.12 -14.16
CA ASP A 46 -6.18 7.27 -14.91
C ASP A 46 -7.51 7.08 -14.14
N ARG A 47 -8.56 7.73 -14.63
CA ARG A 47 -9.89 7.68 -14.02
C ARG A 47 -10.50 6.27 -14.02
N ASN A 48 -10.27 5.50 -15.08
CA ASN A 48 -10.81 4.14 -15.16
C ASN A 48 -10.20 3.24 -14.10
N LEU A 49 -8.90 3.44 -13.82
CA LEU A 49 -8.22 2.73 -12.75
C LEU A 49 -8.78 3.13 -11.37
N MET A 50 -9.05 4.41 -11.14
CA MET A 50 -9.60 4.88 -9.87
C MET A 50 -10.98 4.29 -9.62
N ASP A 51 -11.85 4.25 -10.64
CA ASP A 51 -13.17 3.63 -10.57
C ASP A 51 -13.06 2.11 -10.31
N GLU A 52 -12.08 1.44 -10.92
CA GLU A 52 -11.80 0.02 -10.72
C GLU A 52 -11.34 -0.27 -9.29
N LEU A 53 -10.41 0.52 -8.75
CA LEU A 53 -9.93 0.39 -7.38
C LEU A 53 -11.03 0.66 -6.35
N GLN A 54 -11.85 1.68 -6.57
CA GLN A 54 -13.00 1.96 -5.72
C GLN A 54 -13.96 0.77 -5.69
N LYS A 55 -14.27 0.20 -6.87
CA LYS A 55 -15.09 -1.00 -6.97
C LYS A 55 -14.46 -2.19 -6.22
N MET A 56 -13.15 -2.38 -6.30
CA MET A 56 -12.45 -3.43 -5.56
C MET A 56 -12.62 -3.26 -4.04
N VAL A 57 -12.45 -2.06 -3.52
CA VAL A 57 -12.64 -1.76 -2.10
C VAL A 57 -14.10 -2.00 -1.70
N GLU A 58 -15.06 -1.51 -2.47
CA GLU A 58 -16.49 -1.67 -2.18
C GLU A 58 -16.96 -3.13 -2.20
N VAL A 59 -16.44 -3.95 -3.13
CA VAL A 59 -16.85 -5.36 -3.29
C VAL A 59 -16.20 -6.26 -2.25
N ASN A 60 -14.93 -6.01 -1.94
CA ASN A 60 -14.14 -6.91 -1.08
C ASN A 60 -14.14 -6.50 0.40
N ASP A 61 -14.60 -5.28 0.73
CA ASP A 61 -14.70 -4.75 2.10
C ASP A 61 -13.46 -5.08 2.97
N PRO A 62 -12.25 -4.63 2.57
CA PRO A 62 -11.03 -5.01 3.25
C PRO A 62 -10.98 -4.44 4.66
N ASP A 63 -10.44 -5.19 5.62
CA ASP A 63 -10.21 -4.73 7.00
C ASP A 63 -9.25 -3.55 7.06
N VAL A 64 -8.26 -3.51 6.16
CA VAL A 64 -7.26 -2.43 6.06
C VAL A 64 -6.81 -2.27 4.62
N THR A 65 -6.76 -1.02 4.13
CA THR A 65 -6.18 -0.65 2.84
C THR A 65 -4.93 0.19 3.05
N PHE A 66 -3.84 -0.19 2.40
CA PHE A 66 -2.57 0.54 2.45
C PHE A 66 -2.32 1.32 1.18
N LEU A 67 -1.99 2.61 1.31
CA LEU A 67 -1.37 3.39 0.25
C LEU A 67 0.15 3.17 0.30
N VAL A 68 0.72 2.57 -0.74
CA VAL A 68 2.16 2.34 -0.86
C VAL A 68 2.78 3.45 -1.69
N VAL A 69 3.72 4.19 -1.11
CA VAL A 69 4.39 5.33 -1.76
C VAL A 69 5.91 5.16 -1.76
N ASP A 70 6.54 5.82 -2.72
CA ASP A 70 8.00 5.90 -2.84
C ASP A 70 8.50 7.19 -2.17
N ALA A 71 9.40 7.09 -1.18
CA ALA A 71 9.96 8.25 -0.49
C ALA A 71 10.64 9.23 -1.45
N LEU A 72 11.17 8.75 -2.58
CA LEU A 72 11.87 9.55 -3.58
C LEU A 72 10.95 10.30 -4.54
N ALA A 73 9.66 10.03 -4.53
CA ALA A 73 8.71 10.69 -5.45
C ALA A 73 8.41 12.16 -5.10
N GLY A 74 8.93 12.65 -3.96
CA GLY A 74 8.80 14.05 -3.58
C GLY A 74 7.35 14.50 -3.44
N ASN A 75 6.97 15.60 -4.12
CA ASN A 75 5.61 16.14 -4.05
C ASN A 75 4.56 15.27 -4.72
N ASP A 76 4.94 14.38 -5.63
CA ASP A 76 3.99 13.48 -6.31
C ASP A 76 3.26 12.56 -5.33
N VAL A 77 3.84 12.28 -4.14
CA VAL A 77 3.16 11.48 -3.10
C VAL A 77 1.92 12.18 -2.54
N LEU A 78 1.91 13.51 -2.51
CA LEU A 78 0.75 14.29 -2.04
C LEU A 78 -0.38 14.22 -3.06
N GLU A 79 -0.05 14.39 -4.35
CA GLU A 79 -1.02 14.25 -5.44
C GLU A 79 -1.60 12.83 -5.49
N GLN A 80 -0.78 11.81 -5.25
CA GLN A 80 -1.24 10.44 -5.12
C GLN A 80 -2.22 10.29 -3.94
N ALA A 81 -1.85 10.77 -2.76
CA ALA A 81 -2.70 10.64 -1.57
C ALA A 81 -4.05 11.36 -1.75
N ASP A 82 -4.04 12.54 -2.37
CA ASP A 82 -5.26 13.29 -2.68
C ASP A 82 -6.15 12.51 -3.67
N ALA A 83 -5.55 11.89 -4.69
CA ALA A 83 -6.28 11.08 -5.66
C ALA A 83 -6.92 9.82 -5.04
N TYR A 84 -6.27 9.22 -4.04
CA TYR A 84 -6.77 8.04 -3.30
C TYR A 84 -7.50 8.39 -2.01
N GLU A 85 -7.89 9.65 -1.81
CA GLU A 85 -8.58 10.09 -0.60
C GLU A 85 -9.84 9.24 -0.35
N GLY A 86 -9.98 8.75 0.89
CA GLY A 86 -11.09 7.88 1.30
C GLY A 86 -10.95 6.41 0.93
N MET A 87 -9.90 6.01 0.18
CA MET A 87 -9.67 4.62 -0.24
C MET A 87 -8.62 3.89 0.57
N PHE A 88 -7.91 4.55 1.50
CA PHE A 88 -6.87 3.93 2.31
C PHE A 88 -6.95 4.34 3.78
N ASP A 89 -6.45 3.46 4.65
CA ASP A 89 -6.47 3.60 6.11
C ASP A 89 -5.11 3.95 6.69
N ALA A 90 -4.04 3.45 6.05
CA ALA A 90 -2.67 3.67 6.49
C ALA A 90 -1.69 3.72 5.30
N ILE A 91 -0.48 4.17 5.57
CA ILE A 91 0.55 4.44 4.58
C ILE A 91 1.71 3.47 4.79
N VAL A 92 2.26 2.97 3.69
CA VAL A 92 3.55 2.27 3.64
C VAL A 92 4.51 3.10 2.80
N VAL A 93 5.65 3.47 3.37
CA VAL A 93 6.67 4.26 2.67
C VAL A 93 7.84 3.38 2.30
N THR A 94 8.14 3.26 1.02
CA THR A 94 9.27 2.47 0.50
C THR A 94 10.50 3.35 0.23
N LYS A 95 11.67 2.73 0.08
CA LYS A 95 12.96 3.35 -0.24
C LYS A 95 13.45 4.36 0.82
N MET A 96 13.10 4.13 2.07
CA MET A 96 13.59 4.95 3.19
C MET A 96 15.09 4.80 3.45
N ASP A 97 15.74 3.79 2.87
CA ASP A 97 17.19 3.61 2.86
C ASP A 97 17.95 4.62 1.98
N VAL A 98 17.23 5.30 1.08
CA VAL A 98 17.78 6.30 0.16
C VAL A 98 17.35 7.73 0.51
N ASP A 99 16.21 7.92 1.19
CA ASP A 99 15.72 9.22 1.65
C ASP A 99 16.20 9.51 3.09
N GLU A 100 17.32 10.21 3.21
CA GLU A 100 17.93 10.53 4.51
C GLU A 100 17.06 11.46 5.39
N LYS A 101 16.06 12.15 4.83
CA LYS A 101 15.31 13.19 5.53
C LYS A 101 13.83 12.89 5.77
N GLY A 102 13.25 11.90 5.08
CA GLY A 102 11.85 11.51 5.26
C GLY A 102 10.82 12.64 5.10
N GLY A 103 11.17 13.72 4.39
CA GLY A 103 10.33 14.90 4.29
C GLY A 103 8.99 14.65 3.62
N ALA A 104 8.98 13.79 2.60
CA ALA A 104 7.78 13.37 1.90
C ALA A 104 6.80 12.63 2.84
N MET A 105 7.32 11.77 3.71
CA MET A 105 6.54 11.00 4.68
C MET A 105 5.84 11.91 5.70
N ILE A 106 6.55 12.92 6.24
CA ILE A 106 5.98 13.89 7.20
C ILE A 106 4.83 14.66 6.54
N SER A 107 5.09 15.20 5.35
CA SER A 107 4.10 15.97 4.59
C SER A 107 2.87 15.13 4.27
N LEU A 108 3.08 13.89 3.82
CA LEU A 108 2.01 12.96 3.47
C LEU A 108 1.15 12.58 4.67
N SER A 109 1.76 12.19 5.80
CA SER A 109 1.02 11.84 7.01
C SER A 109 0.24 13.02 7.58
N HIS A 110 0.82 14.23 7.48
CA HIS A 110 0.14 15.45 7.94
C HIS A 110 -1.05 15.83 7.05
N SER A 111 -0.88 15.81 5.71
CA SER A 111 -1.94 16.22 4.76
C SER A 111 -3.09 15.22 4.72
N SER A 112 -2.80 13.93 4.69
CA SER A 112 -3.82 12.88 4.63
C SER A 112 -4.49 12.58 5.99
N GLY A 113 -3.84 12.96 7.10
CA GLY A 113 -4.29 12.58 8.45
C GLY A 113 -4.21 11.09 8.73
N LYS A 114 -3.54 10.30 7.87
CA LYS A 114 -3.41 8.85 8.00
C LYS A 114 -2.07 8.45 8.62
N PRO A 115 -2.03 7.39 9.43
CA PRO A 115 -0.80 6.92 10.04
C PRO A 115 0.12 6.25 9.01
N VAL A 116 1.42 6.39 9.22
CA VAL A 116 2.41 5.51 8.59
C VAL A 116 2.47 4.22 9.40
N ALA A 117 2.22 3.09 8.75
CA ALA A 117 2.24 1.78 9.40
C ALA A 117 3.60 1.08 9.24
N PHE A 118 4.14 1.10 8.03
CA PHE A 118 5.38 0.41 7.69
C PHE A 118 6.32 1.27 6.86
N ILE A 119 7.61 0.97 6.99
CA ILE A 119 8.67 1.54 6.15
C ILE A 119 9.48 0.41 5.50
N GLY A 120 9.81 0.57 4.21
CA GLY A 120 10.72 -0.29 3.47
C GLY A 120 12.11 0.33 3.44
N THR A 121 13.11 -0.41 3.92
CA THR A 121 14.49 0.05 4.08
C THR A 121 15.48 -0.77 3.25
N GLY A 122 15.02 -1.44 2.18
CA GLY A 122 15.84 -2.25 1.30
C GLY A 122 15.03 -3.18 0.40
N GLN A 123 15.68 -4.22 -0.13
CA GLN A 123 15.15 -5.11 -1.17
C GLN A 123 14.82 -6.52 -0.65
N GLN A 124 15.18 -6.85 0.60
CA GLN A 124 14.96 -8.17 1.17
C GLN A 124 13.62 -8.23 1.92
N TYR A 125 13.03 -9.40 2.09
CA TYR A 125 11.79 -9.58 2.83
C TYR A 125 11.84 -9.06 4.28
N GLY A 126 13.02 -9.06 4.90
CA GLY A 126 13.22 -8.51 6.25
C GLY A 126 13.41 -7.01 6.31
N ASP A 127 13.45 -6.30 5.18
CA ASP A 127 13.71 -4.86 5.11
C ASP A 127 12.41 -4.03 5.23
N ILE A 128 11.27 -4.66 5.49
CA ILE A 128 10.05 -4.00 5.91
C ILE A 128 10.00 -3.96 7.44
N LYS A 129 9.73 -2.78 8.01
CA LYS A 129 9.69 -2.54 9.46
C LYS A 129 8.43 -1.81 9.85
N ASN A 130 7.95 -2.05 11.06
CA ASN A 130 6.97 -1.18 11.67
C ASN A 130 7.54 0.23 11.77
N PHE A 131 6.73 1.23 11.49
CA PHE A 131 7.12 2.61 11.69
C PHE A 131 7.13 2.95 13.19
N ASP A 132 8.28 3.42 13.70
CA ASP A 132 8.39 3.98 15.05
C ASP A 132 8.61 5.50 14.95
N LYS A 133 7.67 6.25 15.51
CA LYS A 133 7.69 7.71 15.48
C LYS A 133 8.89 8.29 16.22
N GLN A 134 9.30 7.68 17.35
CA GLN A 134 10.39 8.19 18.15
C GLN A 134 11.72 7.97 17.45
N ASP A 135 11.95 6.74 16.97
CA ASP A 135 13.15 6.39 16.21
C ASP A 135 13.31 7.29 14.98
N PHE A 136 12.18 7.58 14.31
CA PHE A 136 12.20 8.46 13.14
C PHE A 136 12.54 9.90 13.51
N VAL A 137 11.93 10.46 14.55
CA VAL A 137 12.22 11.82 15.01
C VAL A 137 13.68 11.94 15.45
N ASP A 138 14.20 10.97 16.18
CA ASP A 138 15.59 10.97 16.62
C ASP A 138 16.56 10.96 15.42
N SER A 139 16.25 10.20 14.36
CA SER A 139 17.06 10.16 13.12
C SER A 139 17.12 11.47 12.32
N LEU A 140 16.16 12.39 12.55
CA LEU A 140 16.16 13.70 11.86
C LEU A 140 17.18 14.69 12.46
N PHE A 141 17.66 14.41 13.67
CA PHE A 141 18.56 15.30 14.41
C PHE A 141 19.99 14.78 14.57
N ASP A 142 20.26 13.56 14.07
CA ASP A 142 21.59 12.96 14.02
C ASP A 142 22.29 13.32 12.67
#